data_3888bcf1632bd1b29f8abbe4e3ab0561
#
_entry.id   3888bcf1632bd1b29f8abbe4e3ab0561
#
_cell.length_a   1.000
_cell.length_b   1.000
_cell.length_c   1.000
_cell.angle_alpha   90.00
_cell.angle_beta   90.00
_cell.angle_gamma   90.00
#
_symmetry.space_group_name_H-M   'P 1'
#
loop_
_entity.id
_entity.type
_entity.pdbx_description
1 polymer ?
#
loop_
_entity_poly.entity_id
_entity_poly.type
_entity_poly.pdbx_seq_one_letter_code
_entity_poly.pdbx_strand_id
1 'polypeptide(L)' 'MRTINEYSTKKIVDVKVGKNVIINDFVNAYGCTIDDGTKIGSFVEIQKNAFIG' A
#
# COMPACT_ATOMS: atom_id res chain seq x y z
N MET A 1 3.43 -12.52 3.25
CA MET A 1 3.41 -11.05 3.02
C MET A 1 4.82 -10.51 2.94
N ARG A 2 5.00 -9.45 2.23
CA ARG A 2 6.29 -8.79 2.12
C ARG A 2 6.14 -7.32 2.42
N THR A 3 7.21 -6.71 2.91
CA THR A 3 7.25 -5.29 3.18
C THR A 3 7.81 -4.57 1.97
N ILE A 4 7.14 -3.53 1.52
CA ILE A 4 7.59 -2.76 0.37
C ILE A 4 7.80 -1.30 0.74
N ASN A 5 8.68 -0.66 -0.01
CA ASN A 5 8.96 0.76 0.06
C ASN A 5 9.10 1.29 -1.35
N GLU A 6 8.51 2.45 -1.62
CA GLU A 6 8.63 3.06 -2.93
C GLU A 6 8.53 4.58 -2.81
N TYR A 7 9.36 5.28 -3.57
CA TYR A 7 9.44 6.74 -3.53
C TYR A 7 9.46 7.27 -4.97
N SER A 8 8.31 7.18 -5.64
CA SER A 8 8.20 7.66 -7.02
C SER A 8 6.92 8.50 -7.12
N THR A 9 6.03 8.18 -8.05
CA THR A 9 4.72 8.83 -8.12
C THR A 9 3.82 8.39 -6.97
N LYS A 10 4.20 7.36 -6.27
CA LYS A 10 3.52 6.92 -5.05
C LYS A 10 4.54 6.82 -3.93
N LYS A 11 4.14 7.12 -2.73
CA LYS A 11 5.02 7.05 -1.57
C LYS A 11 4.55 5.92 -0.65
N ILE A 12 5.31 4.86 -0.62
CA ILE A 12 5.01 3.65 0.14
C ILE A 12 6.14 3.44 1.15
N VAL A 13 5.82 3.42 2.43
CA VAL A 13 6.83 3.28 3.49
C VAL A 13 6.40 2.19 4.45
N ASP A 14 7.20 1.13 4.55
CA ASP A 14 6.98 0.03 5.49
C ASP A 14 5.58 -0.55 5.40
N VAL A 15 5.10 -0.79 4.18
CA VAL A 15 3.78 -1.36 3.94
C VAL A 15 3.92 -2.86 3.69
N LYS A 16 3.15 -3.66 4.42
CA LYS A 16 3.10 -5.11 4.21
C LYS A 16 2.00 -5.42 3.21
N VAL A 17 2.37 -6.13 2.15
CA VAL A 17 1.42 -6.47 1.10
C VAL A 17 1.35 -7.97 0.91
N GLY A 18 0.16 -8.46 0.60
CA GLY A 18 -0.07 -9.85 0.24
C GLY A 18 0.22 -10.09 -1.24
N LYS A 19 -0.31 -11.20 -1.74
CA LYS A 19 -0.12 -11.59 -3.14
C LYS A 19 -1.08 -10.82 -4.03
N ASN A 20 -0.63 -10.48 -5.24
CA ASN A 20 -1.48 -9.87 -6.28
C ASN A 20 -2.11 -8.55 -5.83
N VAL A 21 -1.40 -7.80 -4.99
CA VAL A 21 -1.83 -6.46 -4.60
C VAL A 21 -1.40 -5.48 -5.68
N ILE A 22 -2.32 -4.60 -6.07
CA ILE A 22 -2.07 -3.54 -7.05
C ILE A 22 -2.26 -2.20 -6.37
N ILE A 23 -1.24 -1.36 -6.46
CA ILE A 23 -1.29 0.00 -5.91
C ILE A 23 -1.01 0.97 -7.05
N ASN A 24 -2.00 1.79 -7.38
CA ASN A 24 -1.87 2.76 -8.46
C ASN A 24 -0.99 3.93 -8.04
N ASP A 25 -0.74 4.85 -8.99
CA ASP A 25 0.08 6.03 -8.71
C ASP A 25 -0.64 7.00 -7.78
N PHE A 26 0.13 7.93 -7.20
CA PHE A 26 -0.39 9.00 -6.34
C PHE A 26 -1.05 8.46 -5.09
N VAL A 27 -0.48 7.40 -4.52
CA VAL A 27 -0.94 6.80 -3.27
C VAL A 27 0.11 7.08 -2.20
N ASN A 28 -0.33 7.50 -1.03
CA ASN A 28 0.49 7.57 0.16
C ASN A 28 0.07 6.46 1.12
N ALA A 29 0.97 5.54 1.42
CA ALA A 29 0.70 4.47 2.37
C ALA A 29 1.91 4.29 3.27
N TYR A 30 1.69 4.19 4.56
CA TYR A 30 2.79 4.02 5.50
C TYR A 30 2.35 3.21 6.71
N GLY A 31 3.18 2.24 7.07
CA GLY A 31 2.98 1.42 8.26
C GLY A 31 1.69 0.62 8.28
N CYS A 32 1.13 0.29 7.13
CA CYS A 32 -0.14 -0.42 7.04
C CYS A 32 0.04 -1.81 6.46
N THR A 33 -1.04 -2.57 6.42
CA THR A 33 -1.07 -3.92 5.86
C THR A 33 -2.18 -4.00 4.82
N ILE A 34 -1.83 -4.53 3.64
CA ILE A 34 -2.79 -4.69 2.54
C ILE A 34 -2.85 -6.17 2.18
N ASP A 35 -4.02 -6.75 2.33
CA ASP A 35 -4.21 -8.19 2.14
C ASP A 35 -4.21 -8.59 0.66
N ASP A 36 -4.21 -9.90 0.44
CA ASP A 36 -4.11 -10.47 -0.91
C ASP A 36 -5.20 -9.96 -1.84
N GLY A 37 -4.83 -9.70 -3.09
CA GLY A 37 -5.77 -9.37 -4.14
C GLY A 37 -6.38 -7.98 -4.06
N THR A 38 -5.91 -7.13 -3.16
CA THR A 38 -6.46 -5.79 -2.99
C THR A 38 -5.96 -4.84 -4.08
N LYS A 39 -6.85 -4.00 -4.58
CA LYS A 39 -6.48 -2.94 -5.52
C LYS A 39 -6.68 -1.59 -4.86
N ILE A 40 -5.63 -0.78 -4.86
CA ILE A 40 -5.66 0.57 -4.31
C ILE A 40 -5.71 1.55 -5.47
N GLY A 41 -6.78 2.33 -5.55
CA GLY A 41 -6.91 3.34 -6.60
C GLY A 41 -5.98 4.52 -6.38
N SER A 42 -6.00 5.46 -7.33
CA SER A 42 -5.16 6.65 -7.23
C SER A 42 -5.69 7.64 -6.19
N PHE A 43 -4.80 8.48 -5.68
CA PHE A 43 -5.13 9.53 -4.71
C PHE A 43 -5.70 9.00 -3.42
N VAL A 44 -5.14 7.88 -2.95
CA VAL A 44 -5.55 7.26 -1.68
C VAL A 44 -4.46 7.49 -0.65
N GLU A 45 -4.86 7.78 0.58
CA GLU A 45 -3.95 7.85 1.70
C GLU A 45 -4.32 6.77 2.71
N ILE A 46 -3.34 5.93 3.09
CA ILE A 46 -3.55 4.87 4.07
C ILE A 46 -2.57 5.10 5.20
N GLN A 47 -3.11 5.32 6.39
CA GLN A 47 -2.30 5.71 7.52
C GLN A 47 -1.81 4.50 8.31
N LYS A 48 -0.92 4.79 9.24
CA LYS A 48 -0.27 3.82 10.08
C LYS A 48 -1.30 2.94 10.81
N ASN A 49 -1.00 1.65 10.88
CA ASN A 49 -1.79 0.61 11.55
C ASN A 49 -3.13 0.30 10.86
N ALA A 50 -3.37 0.80 9.66
CA ALA A 50 -4.57 0.42 8.92
C ALA A 50 -4.41 -0.99 8.36
N PHE A 51 -5.52 -1.69 8.22
CA PHE A 51 -5.57 -3.00 7.57
C PHE A 51 -6.62 -2.95 6.47
N ILE A 52 -6.18 -3.23 5.25
CA ILE A 52 -7.06 -3.22 4.08
C ILE A 52 -7.20 -4.66 3.61
N GLY A 53 -8.38 -5.16 3.69
CA GLY A 53 -8.66 -6.56 3.33
C GLY A 53 -9.66 -6.72 2.22
#